data_4873c14be3ccabe18ad081abb6242cab
#
_entry.id   4873c14be3ccabe18ad081abb6242cab
#
_cell.length_a   1.000
_cell.length_b   1.000
_cell.length_c   1.000
_cell.angle_alpha   90.00
_cell.angle_beta   90.00
_cell.angle_gamma   90.00
#
_symmetry.space_group_name_H-M   'P 1'
#
loop_
_entity.id
_entity.type
_entity.pdbx_description
1 polymer ?
#
loop_
_entity_poly.entity_id
_entity_poly.type
_entity_poly.pdbx_seq_one_letter_code
_entity_poly.pdbx_strand_id
1 'polypeptide(L)'
;KGKNLISHRLSFFPAPNLEIFQNEPYMYINDELYTELTNNKKIVTVPLRFDFDSSEDVFIPIKHPRSHFTLGQYENCRIPVSSAISPYQFLKFIIDNFYYFSKSKLSYYLTPYNDKFISSIVDEEKKLIHICTPI
;
A
#
# COMPACT_ATOMS: atom_id res chain seq x y z
N LYS A 1 -20.98 -11.11 16.37
CA LYS A 1 -20.42 -11.96 15.29
C LYS A 1 -19.48 -11.08 14.50
N GLY A 2 -18.16 -11.30 14.63
CA GLY A 2 -17.15 -10.57 13.85
C GLY A 2 -17.37 -10.84 12.36
N LYS A 3 -17.36 -9.78 11.55
CA LYS A 3 -17.32 -9.92 10.10
C LYS A 3 -15.90 -10.38 9.74
N ASN A 4 -15.76 -11.54 9.13
CA ASN A 4 -14.48 -11.99 8.61
C ASN A 4 -14.17 -11.20 7.34
N LEU A 5 -13.02 -10.54 7.30
CA LEU A 5 -12.51 -9.92 6.10
C LEU A 5 -12.07 -11.05 5.15
N ILE A 6 -12.63 -11.07 3.95
CA ILE A 6 -12.27 -12.05 2.90
C ILE A 6 -11.14 -11.50 2.05
N SER A 7 -11.34 -10.30 1.48
CA SER A 7 -10.31 -9.62 0.71
C SER A 7 -10.53 -8.12 0.73
N HIS A 8 -9.46 -7.37 0.51
CA HIS A 8 -9.53 -5.94 0.23
C HIS A 8 -8.32 -5.47 -0.59
N ARG A 9 -8.50 -4.32 -1.22
CA ARG A 9 -7.44 -3.57 -1.86
C ARG A 9 -7.54 -2.10 -1.46
N LEU A 10 -6.51 -1.58 -0.83
CA LEU A 10 -6.37 -0.18 -0.44
C LEU A 10 -5.27 0.43 -1.28
N SER A 11 -5.63 1.37 -2.16
CA SER A 11 -4.71 1.96 -3.13
C SER A 11 -4.64 3.47 -2.95
N PHE A 12 -3.44 4.00 -3.09
CA PHE A 12 -3.18 5.42 -3.16
C PHE A 12 -2.46 5.74 -4.48
N PHE A 13 -3.09 6.59 -5.29
CA PHE A 13 -2.56 7.08 -6.55
C PHE A 13 -2.19 8.55 -6.37
N PRO A 14 -0.92 8.90 -6.46
CA PRO A 14 -0.46 10.22 -6.02
C PRO A 14 -0.87 11.37 -6.93
N ALA A 15 -0.97 11.13 -8.22
CA ALA A 15 -1.39 12.14 -9.19
C ALA A 15 -2.09 11.49 -10.38
N PRO A 16 -3.28 11.98 -10.80
CA PRO A 16 -3.99 11.44 -11.97
C PRO A 16 -3.15 11.47 -13.25
N ASN A 17 -2.33 12.49 -13.40
CA ASN A 17 -1.47 12.68 -14.57
C ASN A 17 -0.31 11.67 -14.66
N LEU A 18 0.00 10.97 -13.56
CA LEU A 18 1.04 9.93 -13.55
C LEU A 18 0.51 8.54 -13.91
N GLU A 19 -0.80 8.35 -13.96
CA GLU A 19 -1.41 7.04 -14.24
C GLU A 19 -1.03 6.54 -15.64
N ILE A 20 -0.97 7.42 -16.63
CA ILE A 20 -0.57 7.09 -18.00
C ILE A 20 0.84 6.53 -18.02
N PHE A 21 1.75 7.15 -17.28
CA PHE A 21 3.16 6.75 -17.23
C PHE A 21 3.38 5.42 -16.50
N GLN A 22 2.48 5.04 -15.62
CA GLN A 22 2.61 3.81 -14.82
C GLN A 22 2.33 2.55 -15.61
N ASN A 23 1.55 2.66 -16.67
CA ASN A 23 1.20 1.53 -17.53
C ASN A 23 2.24 1.29 -18.63
N GLU A 24 3.06 2.30 -18.93
CA GLU A 24 4.04 2.26 -20.04
C GLU A 24 5.43 2.78 -19.59
N PRO A 25 6.20 1.97 -18.86
CA PRO A 25 7.47 2.41 -18.24
C PRO A 25 8.49 3.03 -19.21
N TYR A 26 8.46 2.65 -20.49
CA TYR A 26 9.39 3.18 -21.50
C TYR A 26 9.10 4.63 -21.91
N MET A 27 7.90 5.15 -21.65
CA MET A 27 7.56 6.54 -21.92
C MET A 27 8.14 7.51 -20.90
N TYR A 28 8.57 7.01 -19.73
CA TYR A 28 9.10 7.83 -18.64
C TYR A 28 10.44 8.48 -18.92
N ILE A 29 11.29 7.79 -19.67
CA ILE A 29 12.73 8.10 -19.75
C ILE A 29 13.00 9.44 -20.43
N ASN A 30 12.08 9.87 -21.32
CA ASN A 30 12.24 11.08 -22.13
C ASN A 30 11.08 12.08 -21.99
N ASP A 31 10.22 11.90 -21.00
CA ASP A 31 9.07 12.81 -20.81
C ASP A 31 9.43 13.93 -19.84
N GLU A 32 9.33 15.19 -20.33
CA GLU A 32 9.64 16.38 -19.52
C GLU A 32 8.67 16.55 -18.33
N LEU A 33 7.38 16.26 -18.54
CA LEU A 33 6.36 16.38 -17.48
C LEU A 33 6.63 15.35 -16.37
N TYR A 34 6.96 14.12 -16.72
CA TYR A 34 7.33 13.10 -15.75
C TYR A 34 8.56 13.52 -14.94
N THR A 35 9.58 14.04 -15.61
CA THR A 35 10.81 14.53 -14.97
C THR A 35 10.51 15.68 -14.01
N GLU A 36 9.65 16.63 -14.40
CA GLU A 36 9.23 17.73 -13.53
C GLU A 36 8.47 17.22 -12.30
N LEU A 37 7.51 16.31 -12.49
CA LEU A 37 6.71 15.73 -11.40
C LEU A 37 7.54 14.90 -10.45
N THR A 38 8.49 14.09 -10.95
CA THR A 38 9.36 13.26 -10.12
C THR A 38 10.40 14.07 -9.34
N ASN A 39 10.86 15.20 -9.88
CA ASN A 39 11.72 16.13 -9.17
C ASN A 39 11.02 16.93 -8.07
N ASN A 40 9.69 16.96 -8.07
CA ASN A 40 8.92 17.63 -7.05
C ASN A 40 8.86 16.77 -5.78
N LYS A 41 9.68 17.11 -4.79
CA LYS A 41 9.80 16.41 -3.50
C LYS A 41 8.51 16.35 -2.66
N LYS A 42 7.43 16.99 -3.11
CA LYS A 42 6.13 17.02 -2.43
C LYS A 42 5.13 16.04 -3.03
N ILE A 43 5.49 15.34 -4.10
CA ILE A 43 4.61 14.42 -4.82
C ILE A 43 5.12 12.99 -4.61
N VAL A 44 4.24 12.11 -4.22
CA VAL A 44 4.49 10.66 -4.24
C VAL A 44 4.40 10.22 -5.70
N THR A 45 5.47 9.73 -6.26
CA THR A 45 5.61 9.46 -7.70
C THR A 45 5.16 8.05 -8.10
N VAL A 46 4.92 7.18 -7.14
CA VAL A 46 4.54 5.79 -7.38
C VAL A 46 3.26 5.44 -6.63
N PRO A 47 2.36 4.64 -7.20
CA PRO A 47 1.21 4.13 -6.44
C PRO A 47 1.67 3.24 -5.30
N LEU A 48 0.90 3.30 -4.22
CA LEU A 48 1.08 2.48 -3.03
C LEU A 48 -0.18 1.64 -2.86
N ARG A 49 -0.01 0.34 -2.61
CA ARG A 49 -1.14 -0.56 -2.49
C ARG A 49 -0.90 -1.58 -1.38
N PHE A 50 -1.91 -1.72 -0.52
CA PHE A 50 -2.02 -2.83 0.42
C PHE A 50 -3.15 -3.75 -0.05
N ASP A 51 -2.81 -4.99 -0.33
CA ASP A 51 -3.73 -6.05 -0.70
C ASP A 51 -3.82 -7.09 0.42
N PHE A 52 -5.01 -7.61 0.65
CA PHE A 52 -5.26 -8.78 1.48
C PHE A 52 -6.24 -9.71 0.76
N ASP A 53 -5.93 -10.99 0.76
CA ASP A 53 -6.80 -12.05 0.29
C ASP A 53 -6.62 -13.31 1.14
N SER A 54 -7.72 -13.81 1.72
CA SER A 54 -7.73 -15.00 2.55
C SER A 54 -7.89 -16.30 1.77
N SER A 55 -8.13 -16.22 0.44
CA SER A 55 -8.37 -17.39 -0.39
C SER A 55 -7.12 -18.26 -0.51
N GLU A 56 -7.28 -19.56 -0.32
CA GLU A 56 -6.18 -20.52 -0.48
C GLU A 56 -5.75 -20.65 -1.95
N ASP A 57 -6.66 -20.42 -2.90
CA ASP A 57 -6.39 -20.59 -4.33
C ASP A 57 -5.38 -19.59 -4.89
N VAL A 58 -5.25 -18.42 -4.26
CA VAL A 58 -4.32 -17.37 -4.72
C VAL A 58 -3.07 -17.29 -3.84
N PHE A 59 -3.08 -17.90 -2.67
CA PHE A 59 -1.97 -17.85 -1.74
C PHE A 59 -0.81 -18.72 -2.20
N ILE A 60 0.36 -18.11 -2.34
CA ILE A 60 1.63 -18.81 -2.61
C ILE A 60 2.67 -18.17 -1.69
N PRO A 61 3.21 -18.88 -0.69
CA PRO A 61 4.20 -18.33 0.22
C PRO A 61 5.31 -17.57 -0.53
N ILE A 62 5.66 -16.38 -0.06
CA ILE A 62 6.67 -15.49 -0.65
C ILE A 62 6.25 -14.86 -1.99
N LYS A 63 5.70 -15.64 -2.93
CA LYS A 63 5.32 -15.15 -4.28
C LYS A 63 4.03 -14.37 -4.28
N HIS A 64 3.04 -14.82 -3.52
CA HIS A 64 1.75 -14.17 -3.37
C HIS A 64 1.25 -14.25 -1.92
N PRO A 65 1.86 -13.47 -1.00
CA PRO A 65 1.45 -13.42 0.41
C PRO A 65 -0.02 -13.05 0.55
N ARG A 66 -0.70 -13.57 1.58
CA ARG A 66 -2.10 -13.18 1.88
C ARG A 66 -2.27 -11.69 2.13
N SER A 67 -1.31 -11.11 2.85
CA SER A 67 -1.20 -9.65 3.00
C SER A 67 0.10 -9.19 2.37
N HIS A 68 0.03 -8.25 1.46
CA HIS A 68 1.25 -7.70 0.85
C HIS A 68 1.10 -6.22 0.49
N PHE A 69 2.24 -5.55 0.49
CA PHE A 69 2.40 -4.18 0.05
C PHE A 69 3.07 -4.15 -1.31
N THR A 70 2.53 -3.35 -2.21
CA THR A 70 3.06 -3.17 -3.57
C THR A 70 3.43 -1.70 -3.77
N LEU A 71 4.62 -1.48 -4.30
CA LEU A 71 5.10 -0.18 -4.77
C LEU A 71 5.00 -0.14 -6.29
N GLY A 72 4.43 0.93 -6.82
CA GLY A 72 4.26 1.09 -8.26
C GLY A 72 3.35 0.01 -8.85
N GLN A 73 3.60 -0.33 -10.10
CA GLN A 73 2.91 -1.36 -10.85
C GLN A 73 3.81 -2.56 -11.19
N TYR A 74 4.88 -2.73 -10.45
CA TYR A 74 5.78 -3.86 -10.66
C TYR A 74 5.08 -5.18 -10.36
N GLU A 75 4.99 -6.04 -11.35
CA GLU A 75 4.24 -7.30 -11.33
C GLU A 75 4.60 -8.21 -10.14
N ASN A 76 5.88 -8.21 -9.76
CA ASN A 76 6.38 -9.09 -8.71
C ASN A 76 6.73 -8.36 -7.40
N CYS A 77 6.35 -7.07 -7.27
CA CYS A 77 6.55 -6.34 -6.02
C CYS A 77 5.44 -6.70 -5.03
N ARG A 78 5.66 -7.74 -4.23
CA ARG A 78 4.75 -8.18 -3.16
C ARG A 78 5.51 -8.34 -1.87
N ILE A 79 5.70 -7.22 -1.15
CA ILE A 79 6.38 -7.21 0.15
C ILE A 79 5.39 -7.76 1.20
N PRO A 80 5.70 -8.86 1.90
CA PRO A 80 4.80 -9.43 2.89
C PRO A 80 4.44 -8.42 3.98
N VAL A 81 3.19 -8.46 4.43
CA VAL A 81 2.66 -7.65 5.55
C VAL A 81 2.12 -8.59 6.60
N SER A 82 2.38 -8.29 7.87
CA SER A 82 2.06 -9.21 8.98
C SER A 82 0.57 -9.50 9.13
N SER A 83 -0.32 -8.59 8.73
CA SER A 83 -1.77 -8.78 8.72
C SER A 83 -2.44 -7.83 7.73
N ALA A 84 -3.74 -8.01 7.49
CA ALA A 84 -4.56 -6.98 6.85
C ALA A 84 -4.50 -5.67 7.64
N ILE A 85 -4.80 -4.54 6.99
CA ILE A 85 -4.90 -3.23 7.62
C ILE A 85 -6.28 -2.62 7.37
N SER A 86 -6.77 -1.79 8.29
CA SER A 86 -8.01 -1.06 8.10
C SER A 86 -7.84 0.15 7.17
N PRO A 87 -8.90 0.66 6.54
CA PRO A 87 -8.86 1.92 5.80
C PRO A 87 -8.31 3.08 6.65
N TYR A 88 -8.61 3.09 7.94
CA TYR A 88 -8.06 4.09 8.88
C TYR A 88 -6.53 3.98 8.99
N GLN A 89 -6.00 2.77 9.20
CA GLN A 89 -4.56 2.54 9.29
C GLN A 89 -3.86 2.93 7.99
N PHE A 90 -4.47 2.60 6.85
CA PHE A 90 -3.95 2.97 5.54
C PHE A 90 -3.91 4.49 5.34
N LEU A 91 -5.01 5.20 5.59
CA LEU A 91 -5.06 6.66 5.49
C LEU A 91 -4.07 7.32 6.45
N LYS A 92 -3.98 6.83 7.68
CA LYS A 92 -3.02 7.32 8.65
C LYS A 92 -1.59 7.13 8.16
N PHE A 93 -1.26 5.96 7.59
CA PHE A 93 0.05 5.69 7.00
C PHE A 93 0.37 6.70 5.88
N ILE A 94 -0.56 6.96 4.96
CA ILE A 94 -0.38 7.92 3.87
C ILE A 94 -0.16 9.34 4.41
N ILE A 95 -1.00 9.79 5.34
CA ILE A 95 -0.93 11.15 5.89
C ILE A 95 0.36 11.34 6.70
N ASP A 96 0.71 10.39 7.55
CA ASP A 96 1.86 10.52 8.44
C ASP A 96 3.20 10.52 7.68
N ASN A 97 3.26 9.84 6.53
CA ASN A 97 4.51 9.68 5.80
C ASN A 97 4.65 10.62 4.60
N PHE A 98 3.54 11.01 3.96
CA PHE A 98 3.60 11.77 2.70
C PHE A 98 2.94 13.15 2.77
N TYR A 99 2.08 13.41 3.77
CA TYR A 99 1.32 14.66 3.87
C TYR A 99 1.47 15.33 5.24
N TYR A 100 2.70 15.52 5.68
CA TYR A 100 3.00 16.07 7.01
C TYR A 100 2.23 17.35 7.36
N PHE A 101 2.02 18.25 6.39
CA PHE A 101 1.28 19.51 6.62
C PHE A 101 -0.23 19.31 6.84
N SER A 102 -0.78 18.20 6.43
CA SER A 102 -2.21 17.89 6.60
C SER A 102 -2.50 17.15 7.91
N LYS A 103 -1.46 16.73 8.62
CA LYS A 103 -1.57 15.90 9.82
C LYS A 103 -2.44 16.53 10.91
N SER A 104 -2.28 17.84 11.16
CA SER A 104 -3.04 18.55 12.19
C SER A 104 -4.52 18.78 11.84
N LYS A 105 -4.84 18.85 10.56
CA LYS A 105 -6.21 19.07 10.09
C LYS A 105 -6.98 17.76 9.87
N LEU A 106 -6.33 16.77 9.27
CA LEU A 106 -6.97 15.50 8.92
C LEU A 106 -7.11 14.53 10.10
N SER A 107 -6.19 14.55 11.05
CA SER A 107 -6.31 13.73 12.27
C SER A 107 -7.57 14.05 13.09
N TYR A 108 -8.10 15.27 12.98
CA TYR A 108 -9.35 15.66 13.63
C TYR A 108 -10.59 14.98 13.02
N TYR A 109 -10.56 14.64 11.73
CA TYR A 109 -11.68 14.01 11.02
C TYR A 109 -11.59 12.48 10.96
N LEU A 110 -10.43 11.91 11.28
CA LEU A 110 -10.23 10.47 11.27
C LEU A 110 -10.65 9.88 12.63
N THR A 111 -11.80 9.28 12.69
CA THR A 111 -12.20 8.51 13.87
C THR A 111 -11.30 7.27 13.99
N PRO A 112 -10.59 7.08 15.10
CA PRO A 112 -9.78 5.90 15.30
C PRO A 112 -10.64 4.64 15.19
N TYR A 113 -10.34 3.79 14.25
CA TYR A 113 -10.98 2.48 14.10
C TYR A 113 -9.96 1.40 14.43
N ASN A 114 -10.15 0.77 15.56
CA ASN A 114 -9.19 -0.18 16.15
C ASN A 114 -9.52 -1.64 15.77
N ASP A 115 -9.89 -1.91 14.53
CA ASP A 115 -9.95 -3.31 14.08
C ASP A 115 -8.55 -3.89 14.06
N LYS A 116 -8.37 -4.88 14.91
CA LYS A 116 -7.16 -5.71 14.92
C LYS A 116 -7.43 -6.91 14.04
N PHE A 117 -6.58 -7.09 13.05
CA PHE A 117 -6.63 -8.26 12.19
C PHE A 117 -5.69 -9.35 12.70
N ILE A 118 -6.11 -10.59 12.49
CA ILE A 118 -5.28 -11.74 12.81
C ILE A 118 -4.06 -11.77 11.89
N SER A 119 -2.90 -12.17 12.41
CA SER A 119 -1.69 -12.34 11.62
C SER A 119 -1.94 -13.31 10.46
N SER A 120 -1.56 -12.88 9.25
CA SER A 120 -1.68 -13.67 8.02
C SER A 120 -0.33 -14.09 7.44
N ILE A 121 0.77 -13.55 8.00
CA ILE A 121 2.13 -13.86 7.55
C ILE A 121 2.56 -15.26 8.01
N VAL A 122 3.18 -16.03 7.13
CA VAL A 122 3.74 -17.35 7.43
C VAL A 122 5.22 -17.28 7.82
N ASP A 123 5.75 -18.35 8.38
CA ASP A 123 7.11 -18.35 8.93
C ASP A 123 8.21 -18.20 7.85
N GLU A 124 7.95 -18.66 6.64
CA GLU A 124 8.84 -18.44 5.48
C GLU A 124 8.94 -16.95 5.13
N GLU A 125 7.84 -16.23 5.17
CA GLU A 125 7.76 -14.80 4.86
C GLU A 125 8.40 -13.95 5.97
N LYS A 126 8.30 -14.36 7.22
CA LYS A 126 8.96 -13.68 8.36
C LYS A 126 10.48 -13.65 8.26
N LYS A 127 11.08 -14.57 7.48
CA LYS A 127 12.52 -14.60 7.23
C LYS A 127 12.98 -13.56 6.22
N LEU A 128 12.04 -12.95 5.49
CA LEU A 128 12.30 -11.89 4.53
C LEU A 128 12.08 -10.51 5.15
N ILE A 129 12.47 -9.45 4.43
CA ILE A 129 12.03 -8.09 4.75
C ILE A 129 10.51 -8.06 4.62
N HIS A 130 9.82 -7.67 5.68
CA HIS A 130 8.37 -7.58 5.71
C HIS A 130 7.90 -6.37 6.53
N ILE A 131 6.64 -5.98 6.34
CA ILE A 131 6.04 -4.86 7.06
C ILE A 131 5.24 -5.41 8.24
N CYS A 132 5.53 -4.90 9.44
CA CYS A 132 4.75 -5.18 10.65
C CYS A 132 3.60 -4.18 10.79
N THR A 133 2.40 -4.69 10.97
CA THR A 133 1.22 -3.88 11.29
C THR A 133 1.05 -3.78 12.81
N PRO A 134 0.44 -2.69 13.32
CA PRO A 134 0.10 -2.61 14.75
C PRO A 134 -0.84 -3.74 15.15
N ILE A 135 -0.52 -4.44 16.22
CA ILE A 135 -1.30 -5.54 16.80
C ILE A 135 -2.31 -4.96 17.82
#